data_22d5b328a6769ae2922645564c055500
#
_entry.id   22d5b328a6769ae2922645564c055500
#
_cell.length_a   1.000
_cell.length_b   1.000
_cell.length_c   1.000
_cell.angle_alpha   90.00
_cell.angle_beta   90.00
_cell.angle_gamma   90.00
#
_symmetry.space_group_name_H-M   'P 1'
#
loop_
_entity.id
_entity.type
_entity.pdbx_description
1 polymer ?
#
loop_
_entity_poly.entity_id
_entity_poly.type
_entity_poly.pdbx_seq_one_letter_code
_entity_poly.pdbx_strand_id
1 'polypeptide(L)'
;DRFYMIRQGKVAVEIRAAKRASIIIQTVGEGEVLGWSWLIPPYRWRFAARAVELTRAIALDGKCLRTKSEEDHNLGYELLKRFCDIIVERLDATRLQLLDVYGVHP
;
A
#
# COMPACT_ATOMS: atom_id res chain seq x y z
N ASP A 1 12.12 -1.02 6.72
CA ASP A 1 12.16 -1.34 5.29
C ASP A 1 11.47 -2.68 4.97
N ARG A 2 10.40 -2.94 5.68
CA ARG A 2 9.62 -4.16 5.48
C ARG A 2 8.27 -3.82 4.85
N PHE A 3 7.77 -4.75 4.06
CA PHE A 3 6.40 -4.70 3.57
C PHE A 3 5.74 -6.05 3.80
N TYR A 4 4.42 -6.08 3.68
CA TYR A 4 3.65 -7.26 4.08
C TYR A 4 2.67 -7.63 2.98
N MET A 5 2.58 -8.92 2.69
CA MET A 5 1.51 -9.46 1.87
C MET A 5 0.44 -10.04 2.79
N ILE A 6 -0.78 -9.57 2.68
CA ILE A 6 -1.88 -10.01 3.53
C ILE A 6 -2.36 -11.37 3.05
N ARG A 7 -2.29 -12.35 3.91
CA ARG A 7 -2.76 -13.71 3.63
C ARG A 7 -4.20 -13.91 4.05
N GLN A 8 -4.60 -13.25 5.14
CA GLN A 8 -5.93 -13.33 5.69
C GLN A 8 -6.17 -12.11 6.56
N GLY A 9 -7.38 -11.56 6.51
CA GLY A 9 -7.77 -10.44 7.34
C GLY A 9 -7.79 -9.12 6.60
N LYS A 10 -7.84 -8.03 7.34
CA LYS A 10 -7.89 -6.67 6.80
C LYS A 10 -7.07 -5.71 7.64
N VAL A 11 -6.41 -4.79 6.97
CA VAL A 11 -5.61 -3.74 7.60
C VAL A 11 -6.07 -2.37 7.09
N ALA A 12 -6.36 -1.46 8.01
CA ALA A 12 -6.66 -0.08 7.67
C ALA A 12 -5.37 0.71 7.59
N VAL A 13 -5.19 1.46 6.51
CA VAL A 13 -4.10 2.41 6.35
C VAL A 13 -4.63 3.80 6.71
N GLU A 14 -3.98 4.45 7.65
CA GLU A 14 -4.48 5.67 8.27
C GLU A 14 -3.48 6.81 8.16
N ILE A 15 -4.00 8.03 7.99
CA ILE A 15 -3.25 9.27 8.17
C ILE A 15 -3.69 9.87 9.49
N ARG A 16 -2.72 10.26 10.32
CA ARG A 16 -3.00 11.00 11.54
C ARG A 16 -2.99 12.49 11.23
N ALA A 17 -4.16 13.10 11.22
CA ALA A 17 -4.27 14.56 11.12
C ALA A 17 -3.96 15.18 12.48
N ALA A 18 -3.22 16.29 12.51
CA ALA A 18 -2.91 17.00 13.75
C ALA A 18 -4.20 17.35 14.50
N LYS A 19 -4.26 17.01 15.79
CA LYS A 19 -5.40 17.28 16.69
C LYS A 19 -6.72 16.61 16.33
N ARG A 20 -6.72 15.63 15.41
CA ARG A 20 -7.92 14.91 15.01
C ARG A 20 -7.69 13.40 15.07
N ALA A 21 -8.78 12.66 15.07
CA ALA A 21 -8.72 11.21 14.95
C ALA A 21 -8.07 10.81 13.61
N SER A 22 -7.48 9.63 13.58
CA SER A 22 -6.90 9.09 12.36
C SER A 22 -7.96 8.93 11.27
N ILE A 23 -7.59 9.27 10.05
CA ILE A 23 -8.46 9.12 8.89
C ILE A 23 -8.04 7.87 8.13
N ILE A 24 -8.96 6.95 7.91
CA ILE A 24 -8.70 5.76 7.10
C ILE A 24 -8.71 6.17 5.64
N ILE A 25 -7.55 6.00 4.99
CA ILE A 25 -7.42 6.34 3.57
C ILE A 25 -7.53 5.12 2.67
N GLN A 26 -7.38 3.92 3.24
CA GLN A 26 -7.41 2.69 2.48
C GLN A 26 -7.60 1.49 3.40
N THR A 27 -8.21 0.45 2.88
CA THR A 27 -8.26 -0.87 3.52
C THR A 27 -7.55 -1.87 2.62
N VAL A 28 -6.60 -2.61 3.18
CA VAL A 28 -5.83 -3.63 2.47
C VAL A 28 -6.33 -4.99 2.94
N GLY A 29 -6.69 -5.84 2.01
CA GLY A 29 -7.24 -7.15 2.29
C GLY A 29 -6.39 -8.29 1.74
N GLU A 30 -6.99 -9.47 1.72
CA GLU A 30 -6.33 -10.71 1.31
C GLU A 30 -5.74 -10.58 -0.09
N GLY A 31 -4.49 -11.03 -0.23
CA GLY A 31 -3.77 -10.99 -1.51
C GLY A 31 -3.13 -9.64 -1.84
N GLU A 32 -3.40 -8.62 -1.04
CA GLU A 32 -2.86 -7.28 -1.28
C GLU A 32 -1.58 -7.04 -0.47
N VAL A 33 -0.80 -6.05 -0.90
CA VAL A 33 0.48 -5.69 -0.30
C VAL A 33 0.33 -4.42 0.52
N LEU A 34 0.89 -4.45 1.73
CA LEU A 34 0.94 -3.31 2.63
C LEU A 34 2.39 -2.85 2.74
N GLY A 35 2.62 -1.53 2.65
CA GLY A 35 3.93 -0.96 2.88
C GLY A 35 4.87 -1.00 1.68
N TRP A 36 4.36 -0.76 0.47
CA TRP A 36 5.15 -0.79 -0.77
C TRP A 36 6.12 0.40 -0.93
N SER A 37 6.24 1.25 0.09
CA SER A 37 7.21 2.36 0.11
C SER A 37 8.68 1.93 0.02
N TRP A 38 8.95 0.63 0.14
CA TRP A 38 10.30 0.10 0.00
C TRP A 38 10.94 0.37 -1.37
N LEU A 39 10.12 0.70 -2.36
CA LEU A 39 10.59 0.93 -3.73
C LEU A 39 11.09 2.35 -3.97
N ILE A 40 10.54 3.32 -3.23
CA ILE A 40 10.75 4.76 -3.49
C ILE A 40 11.40 5.43 -2.28
N PRO A 41 12.50 6.20 -2.47
CA PRO A 41 13.10 6.94 -1.36
C PRO A 41 12.08 7.88 -0.69
N PRO A 42 12.15 8.05 0.61
CA PRO A 42 13.18 7.61 1.56
C PRO A 42 13.00 6.20 2.13
N TYR A 43 12.22 5.34 1.51
CA TYR A 43 11.97 3.95 1.91
C TYR A 43 11.35 3.83 3.29
N ARG A 44 10.49 4.75 3.64
CA ARG A 44 9.82 4.80 4.95
C ARG A 44 8.32 4.77 4.76
N TRP A 45 7.66 4.17 5.72
CA TRP A 45 6.20 4.25 5.81
C TRP A 45 5.77 5.67 6.14
N ARG A 46 4.84 6.19 5.37
CA ARG A 46 4.28 7.53 5.56
C ARG A 46 2.95 7.50 6.30
N PHE A 47 2.41 6.32 6.51
CA PHE A 47 1.10 6.11 7.08
C PHE A 47 1.18 5.09 8.19
N ALA A 48 0.20 5.10 9.09
CA ALA A 48 0.04 4.06 10.09
C ALA A 48 -0.84 2.95 9.54
N ALA A 49 -0.63 1.74 10.02
CA ALA A 49 -1.42 0.59 9.65
C ALA A 49 -2.01 -0.04 10.91
N ARG A 50 -3.30 -0.41 10.85
CA ARG A 50 -3.99 -1.03 11.97
C ARG A 50 -4.82 -2.21 11.49
N ALA A 51 -4.61 -3.38 12.11
CA ALA A 51 -5.43 -4.54 11.82
C ALA A 51 -6.85 -4.29 12.32
N VAL A 52 -7.84 -4.39 11.43
CA VAL A 52 -9.25 -4.20 11.79
C VAL A 52 -9.94 -5.52 12.12
N GLU A 53 -9.29 -6.63 11.81
CA GLU A 53 -9.69 -7.97 12.22
C GLU A 53 -8.44 -8.82 12.39
N LEU A 54 -8.56 -10.05 12.86
CA LEU A 54 -7.40 -10.94 12.99
C LEU A 54 -6.73 -11.11 11.62
N THR A 55 -5.46 -10.70 11.53
CA THR A 55 -4.73 -10.61 10.26
C THR A 55 -3.49 -11.48 10.29
N ARG A 56 -3.30 -12.25 9.22
CA ARG A 56 -2.07 -12.98 8.95
C ARG A 56 -1.41 -12.39 7.72
N ALA A 57 -0.11 -12.14 7.83
CA ALA A 57 0.65 -11.53 6.74
C ALA A 57 2.04 -12.17 6.65
N ILE A 58 2.61 -12.12 5.44
CA ILE A 58 4.00 -12.50 5.21
C ILE A 58 4.82 -11.22 5.18
N ALA A 59 5.81 -11.13 6.08
CA ALA A 59 6.74 -9.99 6.10
C ALA A 59 7.84 -10.24 5.08
N LEU A 60 8.12 -9.23 4.27
CA LEU A 60 9.12 -9.29 3.21
C LEU A 60 10.14 -8.16 3.41
N ASP A 61 11.39 -8.44 3.09
CA ASP A 61 12.47 -7.46 3.20
C ASP A 61 12.58 -6.65 1.91
N GLY A 62 12.19 -5.39 1.98
CA GLY A 62 12.20 -4.49 0.82
C GLY A 62 13.60 -4.22 0.30
N LYS A 63 14.59 -4.08 1.19
CA LYS A 63 15.98 -3.86 0.79
C LYS A 63 16.53 -5.03 -0.03
N CYS A 64 16.27 -6.24 0.42
CA CYS A 64 16.69 -7.45 -0.29
C CYS A 64 16.03 -7.51 -1.67
N LEU A 65 14.76 -7.21 -1.76
CA LEU A 65 14.04 -7.25 -3.02
C LEU A 65 14.51 -6.17 -4.00
N ARG A 66 14.82 -4.96 -3.50
CA ARG A 66 15.44 -3.91 -4.34
C ARG A 66 16.76 -4.38 -4.93
N THR A 67 17.63 -4.93 -4.09
CA THR A 67 18.94 -5.43 -4.54
C THR A 67 18.80 -6.50 -5.62
N LYS A 68 17.89 -7.45 -5.40
CA LYS A 68 17.63 -8.51 -6.39
C LYS A 68 17.08 -7.96 -7.69
N SER A 69 16.23 -6.94 -7.62
CA SER A 69 15.64 -6.31 -8.80
C SER A 69 16.68 -5.55 -9.62
N GLU A 70 17.67 -4.97 -8.96
CA GLU A 70 18.79 -4.30 -9.64
C GLU A 70 19.71 -5.28 -10.32
N GLU A 71 19.90 -6.46 -9.74
CA GLU A 71 20.73 -7.53 -10.32
C GLU A 71 20.00 -8.28 -11.43
N ASP A 72 18.69 -8.41 -11.32
CA ASP A 72 17.84 -9.10 -12.28
C ASP A 72 16.77 -8.15 -12.78
N HIS A 73 16.98 -7.57 -13.96
CA HIS A 73 16.08 -6.57 -14.51
C HIS A 73 14.74 -7.16 -14.95
N ASN A 74 14.68 -8.43 -15.28
CA ASN A 74 13.40 -9.09 -15.59
C ASN A 74 12.52 -9.16 -14.34
N LEU A 75 13.10 -9.51 -13.20
CA LEU A 75 12.41 -9.50 -11.93
C LEU A 75 11.94 -8.07 -11.59
N GLY A 76 12.84 -7.10 -11.73
CA GLY A 76 12.52 -5.70 -11.47
C GLY A 76 11.37 -5.19 -12.35
N TYR A 77 11.39 -5.52 -13.62
CA TYR A 77 10.34 -5.14 -14.56
C TYR A 77 8.98 -5.72 -14.15
N GLU A 78 8.92 -7.02 -13.83
CA GLU A 78 7.68 -7.65 -13.42
C GLU A 78 7.13 -7.06 -12.12
N LEU A 79 7.99 -6.77 -11.15
CA LEU A 79 7.58 -6.13 -9.91
C LEU A 79 7.03 -4.73 -10.16
N LEU A 80 7.71 -3.94 -10.99
CA LEU A 80 7.24 -2.59 -11.33
C LEU A 80 5.88 -2.60 -12.02
N LYS A 81 5.65 -3.54 -12.93
CA LYS A 81 4.35 -3.70 -13.58
C LYS A 81 3.25 -3.92 -12.56
N ARG A 82 3.47 -4.81 -11.61
CA ARG A 82 2.48 -5.12 -10.58
C ARG A 82 2.23 -3.92 -9.67
N PHE A 83 3.28 -3.20 -9.30
CA PHE A 83 3.12 -2.00 -8.50
C PHE A 83 2.42 -0.87 -9.25
N CYS A 84 2.66 -0.73 -10.54
CA CYS A 84 1.91 0.23 -11.36
C CYS A 84 0.42 -0.06 -11.35
N ASP A 85 0.02 -1.32 -11.47
CA ASP A 85 -1.39 -1.70 -11.38
C ASP A 85 -2.01 -1.31 -10.04
N ILE A 86 -1.30 -1.56 -8.95
CA ILE A 86 -1.74 -1.19 -7.61
C ILE A 86 -1.90 0.33 -7.49
N ILE A 87 -0.93 1.09 -7.99
CA ILE A 87 -0.96 2.55 -7.94
C ILE A 87 -2.15 3.09 -8.74
N VAL A 88 -2.42 2.54 -9.91
CA VAL A 88 -3.55 2.94 -10.74
C VAL A 88 -4.87 2.67 -10.02
N GLU A 89 -5.04 1.50 -9.43
CA GLU A 89 -6.24 1.16 -8.67
C GLU A 89 -6.48 2.14 -7.52
N ARG A 90 -5.43 2.49 -6.78
CA ARG A 90 -5.52 3.43 -5.67
C ARG A 90 -5.84 4.85 -6.13
N LEU A 91 -5.25 5.25 -7.24
CA LEU A 91 -5.53 6.55 -7.82
C LEU A 91 -7.00 6.66 -8.24
N ASP A 92 -7.53 5.63 -8.88
CA ASP A 92 -8.93 5.58 -9.29
C ASP A 92 -9.86 5.61 -8.08
N ALA A 93 -9.55 4.85 -7.03
CA ALA A 93 -10.32 4.86 -5.79
C ALA A 93 -10.33 6.25 -5.14
N THR A 94 -9.19 6.92 -5.14
CA THR A 94 -9.05 8.27 -4.59
C THR A 94 -9.87 9.27 -5.40
N ARG A 95 -9.87 9.16 -6.72
CA ARG A 95 -10.67 10.01 -7.60
C ARG A 95 -12.16 9.86 -7.33
N LEU A 96 -12.63 8.62 -7.14
CA LEU A 96 -14.03 8.35 -6.81
C LEU A 96 -14.42 8.96 -5.46
N GLN A 97 -13.57 8.84 -4.46
CA GLN A 97 -13.80 9.47 -3.15
C GLN A 97 -13.88 11.00 -3.26
N LEU A 98 -13.02 11.58 -4.08
CA LEU A 98 -13.03 13.01 -4.31
C LEU A 98 -14.32 13.48 -4.97
N LEU A 99 -14.82 12.72 -5.94
CA LEU A 99 -16.10 13.00 -6.59
C LEU A 99 -17.25 12.94 -5.59
N ASP A 100 -17.24 11.97 -4.68
CA ASP A 100 -18.25 11.87 -3.62
C ASP A 100 -18.25 13.10 -2.72
N VAL A 101 -17.07 13.59 -2.35
CA VAL A 101 -16.95 14.79 -1.51
C VAL A 101 -17.58 16.01 -2.19
N TYR A 102 -17.47 16.11 -3.51
CA TYR A 102 -18.06 17.20 -4.29
C TYR A 102 -19.52 16.93 -4.68
N GLY A 103 -20.07 15.78 -4.30
CA GLY A 103 -21.44 15.44 -4.65
C GLY A 103 -21.66 15.12 -6.12
N VAL A 104 -20.58 14.80 -6.84
CA VAL A 104 -20.65 14.41 -8.26
C VAL A 104 -20.61 12.90 -8.34
N HIS A 105 -21.64 12.32 -8.93
CA HIS A 105 -21.71 10.88 -9.16
C HIS A 105 -21.66 10.58 -10.64
N PRO A 106 -20.80 9.61 -11.05
CA PRO A 106 -20.72 9.22 -12.47
C PRO A 106 -21.99 8.55 -12.96
#